data_acf218ee70b3fd308a8cfce3d4af42e9
#
_entry.id   acf218ee70b3fd308a8cfce3d4af42e9
#
_cell.length_a   1.000
_cell.length_b   1.000
_cell.length_c   1.000
_cell.angle_alpha   90.00
_cell.angle_beta   90.00
_cell.angle_gamma   90.00
#
_symmetry.space_group_name_H-M   'P 1'
#
loop_
_entity.id
_entity.type
_entity.pdbx_description
1 polymer ?
#
loop_
_entity_poly.entity_id
_entity_poly.type
_entity_poly.pdbx_seq_one_letter_code
_entity_poly.pdbx_strand_id
1 'polypeptide(L)'
;MMLDFALVLLDITDSDKTSGVDRYLEMLTYSTEGICSTLWISLVHNAKHLGTRVIIDGSVKHVLLPFPEIPDMIIGESYWMKSYTNEVIKLIQPHLEYSRKTVIHVHTLNLMELALSLKGILPDSKIVTHLHCIPWKGYVNSNIYLFNRLYQKYYMEGDWEVYQYLTHHSELNAYTQSDRVVCLTESAREFLTRICPNVKDRIWLIPNGLVDLGRDFNRPYKTEGELRLVYAGALSPGKGLTYILDALLQLEESGTSVSLDVAGFPSPRVEKLVREKYSTLNVTLRGVLPREELMELYKVAHVGIIASLQEQCSYVALEMCMMGLPIVTTAIDGLDEIFEHGTNALKVPVTFSRSRGLTPDVNSMTQHIATLAGDESLRQKLGLNARELYLRLYTLEKMVLATENLYLEVLNERRT
;
A
#
# COMPACT_ATOMS: atom_id res chain seq x y z
N MET A 1 19.32 18.58 15.08
CA MET A 1 18.56 19.47 16.00
C MET A 1 17.16 18.89 16.08
N MET A 2 16.69 18.51 17.27
CA MET A 2 15.32 18.01 17.39
C MET A 2 14.33 19.12 17.01
N LEU A 3 13.36 18.77 16.17
CA LEU A 3 12.25 19.65 15.84
C LEU A 3 11.33 19.80 17.08
N ASP A 4 10.79 20.98 17.29
CA ASP A 4 10.00 21.30 18.50
C ASP A 4 8.50 20.95 18.31
N PHE A 5 8.25 19.68 17.92
CA PHE A 5 6.90 19.14 17.90
C PHE A 5 6.87 17.64 18.27
N ALA A 6 5.69 17.15 18.62
CA ALA A 6 5.40 15.74 18.83
C ALA A 6 4.64 15.16 17.64
N LEU A 7 4.91 13.90 17.29
CA LEU A 7 4.20 13.15 16.26
C LEU A 7 3.39 12.03 16.90
N VAL A 8 2.11 11.95 16.60
CA VAL A 8 1.24 10.83 16.99
C VAL A 8 0.80 10.13 15.71
N LEU A 9 1.20 8.86 15.55
CA LEU A 9 0.83 8.01 14.43
C LEU A 9 -0.30 7.08 14.84
N LEU A 10 -1.35 6.99 14.03
CA LEU A 10 -2.52 6.14 14.29
C LEU A 10 -2.73 5.16 13.14
N ASP A 11 -2.70 3.86 13.45
CA ASP A 11 -2.96 2.79 12.47
C ASP A 11 -3.70 1.60 13.07
N ILE A 12 -4.20 0.73 12.19
CA ILE A 12 -4.71 -0.60 12.51
C ILE A 12 -3.86 -1.61 11.77
N THR A 13 -3.29 -2.56 12.51
CA THR A 13 -2.45 -3.62 11.96
C THR A 13 -3.00 -5.02 12.27
N ASP A 14 -2.45 -6.05 11.64
CA ASP A 14 -2.79 -7.46 11.89
C ASP A 14 -1.58 -8.17 12.53
N SER A 15 -1.80 -8.94 13.59
CA SER A 15 -0.69 -9.66 14.26
C SER A 15 0.05 -10.63 13.35
N ASP A 16 -0.64 -11.13 12.32
CA ASP A 16 -0.18 -12.24 11.48
C ASP A 16 0.28 -11.80 10.08
N LYS A 17 0.09 -10.53 9.72
CA LYS A 17 0.35 -10.02 8.36
C LYS A 17 0.99 -8.66 8.38
N THR A 18 1.99 -8.46 7.53
CA THR A 18 2.58 -7.15 7.26
C THR A 18 1.87 -6.50 6.08
N SER A 19 1.44 -5.27 6.22
CA SER A 19 0.79 -4.47 5.17
C SER A 19 1.74 -3.43 4.57
N GLY A 20 1.32 -2.79 3.48
CA GLY A 20 2.03 -1.62 2.94
C GLY A 20 2.01 -0.42 3.90
N VAL A 21 1.00 -0.34 4.77
CA VAL A 21 0.91 0.71 5.81
C VAL A 21 1.95 0.48 6.89
N ASP A 22 2.08 -0.76 7.39
CA ASP A 22 3.12 -1.12 8.37
C ASP A 22 4.50 -0.75 7.83
N ARG A 23 4.75 -1.09 6.56
CA ARG A 23 6.00 -0.75 5.90
C ARG A 23 6.25 0.75 5.83
N TYR A 24 5.23 1.53 5.51
CA TYR A 24 5.32 2.99 5.49
C TYR A 24 5.67 3.55 6.87
N LEU A 25 5.00 3.05 7.91
CA LEU A 25 5.21 3.48 9.29
C LEU A 25 6.60 3.13 9.82
N GLU A 26 7.10 1.94 9.51
CA GLU A 26 8.48 1.55 9.80
C GLU A 26 9.49 2.52 9.16
N MET A 27 9.30 2.85 7.88
CA MET A 27 10.18 3.79 7.18
C MET A 27 10.09 5.21 7.76
N LEU A 28 8.88 5.66 8.08
CA LEU A 28 8.65 6.98 8.67
C LEU A 28 9.27 7.07 10.08
N THR A 29 9.05 6.09 10.95
CA THR A 29 9.59 6.07 12.33
C THR A 29 11.10 5.96 12.34
N TYR A 30 11.68 5.12 11.49
CA TYR A 30 13.12 5.02 11.30
C TYR A 30 13.75 6.39 10.97
N SER A 31 13.08 7.17 10.14
CA SER A 31 13.61 8.46 9.69
C SER A 31 13.30 9.62 10.62
N THR A 32 12.26 9.52 11.47
CA THR A 32 11.95 10.54 12.50
C THR A 32 12.72 10.33 13.80
N GLU A 33 13.45 9.24 13.93
CA GLU A 33 14.28 8.96 15.09
C GLU A 33 15.30 10.09 15.34
N GLY A 34 15.28 10.65 16.55
CA GLY A 34 16.12 11.78 16.92
C GLY A 34 15.73 13.15 16.32
N ILE A 35 14.70 13.22 15.50
CA ILE A 35 14.16 14.44 14.88
C ILE A 35 13.02 15.02 15.72
N CYS A 36 12.04 14.19 16.09
CA CYS A 36 10.93 14.56 16.97
C CYS A 36 10.60 13.41 17.93
N SER A 37 9.81 13.69 18.98
CA SER A 37 9.24 12.61 19.77
C SER A 37 8.06 11.98 19.01
N THR A 38 8.06 10.67 18.90
CA THR A 38 7.02 9.95 18.16
C THR A 38 6.28 8.99 19.09
N LEU A 39 4.96 9.13 19.16
CA LEU A 39 4.04 8.15 19.76
C LEU A 39 3.30 7.42 18.64
N TRP A 40 3.63 6.17 18.42
CA TRP A 40 2.95 5.31 17.45
C TRP A 40 1.95 4.42 18.17
N ILE A 41 0.67 4.52 17.80
CA ILE A 41 -0.43 3.78 18.39
C ILE A 41 -1.01 2.86 17.34
N SER A 42 -0.84 1.55 17.52
CA SER A 42 -1.40 0.53 16.66
C SER A 42 -2.49 -0.25 17.37
N LEU A 43 -3.67 -0.31 16.75
CA LEU A 43 -4.74 -1.22 17.15
C LEU A 43 -4.56 -2.54 16.38
N VAL A 44 -4.36 -3.64 17.12
CA VAL A 44 -3.92 -4.92 16.55
C VAL A 44 -5.09 -5.89 16.43
N HIS A 45 -5.46 -6.27 15.18
CA HIS A 45 -6.41 -7.34 14.92
C HIS A 45 -5.84 -8.72 15.30
N ASN A 46 -6.73 -9.68 15.56
CA ASN A 46 -6.40 -11.07 15.92
C ASN A 46 -5.55 -11.22 17.19
N ALA A 47 -5.52 -10.21 18.02
CA ALA A 47 -4.69 -10.12 19.21
C ALA A 47 -5.39 -10.65 20.48
N LYS A 48 -6.10 -11.78 20.42
CA LYS A 48 -6.95 -12.35 21.52
C LYS A 48 -6.24 -12.47 22.89
N HIS A 49 -4.91 -12.49 22.90
CA HIS A 49 -4.09 -12.65 24.11
C HIS A 49 -3.11 -11.50 24.30
N LEU A 50 -3.20 -10.44 23.49
CA LEU A 50 -2.34 -9.28 23.59
C LEU A 50 -2.88 -8.34 24.69
N GLY A 51 -2.17 -8.25 25.81
CA GLY A 51 -2.33 -7.10 26.70
C GLY A 51 -1.74 -5.85 26.04
N THR A 52 -1.98 -4.67 26.60
CA THR A 52 -1.30 -3.43 26.20
C THR A 52 0.22 -3.65 26.24
N ARG A 53 0.90 -3.40 25.13
CA ARG A 53 2.37 -3.44 25.05
C ARG A 53 2.91 -2.08 24.71
N VAL A 54 4.02 -1.72 25.33
CA VAL A 54 4.76 -0.49 25.02
C VAL A 54 6.17 -0.89 24.66
N ILE A 55 6.59 -0.55 23.44
CA ILE A 55 7.95 -0.74 22.94
C ILE A 55 8.58 0.64 22.82
N ILE A 56 9.77 0.82 23.35
CA ILE A 56 10.51 2.09 23.28
C ILE A 56 11.79 1.83 22.50
N ASP A 57 11.94 2.57 21.41
CA ASP A 57 13.12 2.55 20.56
C ASP A 57 13.54 4.00 20.25
N GLY A 58 14.64 4.42 20.84
CA GLY A 58 15.12 5.81 20.74
C GLY A 58 14.04 6.84 21.13
N SER A 59 13.68 7.71 20.21
CA SER A 59 12.62 8.73 20.36
C SER A 59 11.21 8.23 20.00
N VAL A 60 11.09 6.98 19.56
CA VAL A 60 9.81 6.36 19.17
C VAL A 60 9.27 5.51 20.32
N LYS A 61 8.04 5.78 20.69
CA LYS A 61 7.27 4.97 21.64
C LYS A 61 6.09 4.32 20.89
N HIS A 62 6.15 3.01 20.70
CA HIS A 62 5.11 2.24 20.05
C HIS A 62 4.18 1.58 21.07
N VAL A 63 2.90 1.94 21.06
CA VAL A 63 1.86 1.39 21.94
C VAL A 63 0.97 0.48 21.12
N LEU A 64 1.02 -0.81 21.42
CA LEU A 64 0.19 -1.84 20.80
C LEU A 64 -1.01 -2.13 21.70
N LEU A 65 -2.21 -1.97 21.16
CA LEU A 65 -3.47 -2.20 21.86
C LEU A 65 -4.29 -3.25 21.10
N PRO A 66 -4.95 -4.21 21.78
CA PRO A 66 -5.82 -5.14 21.10
C PRO A 66 -6.99 -4.40 20.45
N PHE A 67 -7.24 -4.66 19.16
CA PHE A 67 -8.47 -4.19 18.52
C PHE A 67 -9.66 -5.02 19.04
N PRO A 68 -10.77 -4.42 19.44
CA PRO A 68 -11.91 -5.17 19.94
C PRO A 68 -12.53 -6.03 18.82
N GLU A 69 -12.90 -7.26 19.15
CA GLU A 69 -13.79 -8.02 18.27
C GLU A 69 -15.15 -7.32 18.29
N ILE A 70 -15.52 -6.73 17.16
CA ILE A 70 -16.86 -6.18 16.98
C ILE A 70 -17.77 -7.39 16.69
N PRO A 71 -18.75 -7.69 17.55
CA PRO A 71 -19.70 -8.76 17.22
C PRO A 71 -20.47 -8.42 15.94
N ASP A 72 -20.70 -9.43 15.08
CA ASP A 72 -21.35 -9.31 13.76
C ASP A 72 -22.78 -8.68 13.78
N MET A 73 -23.29 -8.29 14.94
CA MET A 73 -24.66 -7.82 15.16
C MET A 73 -24.76 -6.48 15.89
N ILE A 74 -23.86 -5.52 15.72
CA ILE A 74 -24.01 -4.27 16.46
C ILE A 74 -24.49 -3.13 15.58
N ILE A 75 -25.76 -2.83 15.77
CA ILE A 75 -26.42 -1.57 15.43
C ILE A 75 -25.74 -0.45 16.24
N GLY A 76 -24.92 0.36 15.59
CA GLY A 76 -24.30 1.53 16.21
C GLY A 76 -22.77 1.48 16.26
N GLU A 77 -22.13 1.27 15.13
CA GLU A 77 -20.64 1.37 14.96
C GLU A 77 -20.09 2.64 15.64
N SER A 78 -20.81 3.77 15.57
CA SER A 78 -20.41 5.02 16.22
C SER A 78 -20.37 4.97 17.74
N TYR A 79 -21.28 4.23 18.40
CA TYR A 79 -21.28 4.12 19.86
C TYR A 79 -20.13 3.26 20.37
N TRP A 80 -19.86 2.15 19.71
CA TRP A 80 -18.75 1.27 20.04
C TRP A 80 -17.41 1.95 19.81
N MET A 81 -17.22 2.59 18.67
CA MET A 81 -16.00 3.35 18.37
C MET A 81 -15.78 4.44 19.40
N LYS A 82 -16.82 5.15 19.82
CA LYS A 82 -16.71 6.21 20.82
C LYS A 82 -16.36 5.68 22.22
N SER A 83 -17.00 4.59 22.64
CA SER A 83 -16.68 3.95 23.92
C SER A 83 -15.26 3.39 23.92
N TYR A 84 -14.88 2.71 22.86
CA TYR A 84 -13.54 2.16 22.69
C TYR A 84 -12.48 3.26 22.61
N THR A 85 -12.73 4.33 21.88
CA THR A 85 -11.87 5.52 21.82
C THR A 85 -11.57 6.06 23.22
N ASN A 86 -12.57 6.16 24.08
CA ASN A 86 -12.39 6.62 25.47
C ASN A 86 -11.46 5.70 26.26
N GLU A 87 -11.58 4.38 26.11
CA GLU A 87 -10.68 3.43 26.77
C GLU A 87 -9.26 3.52 26.21
N VAL A 88 -9.10 3.62 24.89
CA VAL A 88 -7.79 3.85 24.25
C VAL A 88 -7.13 5.12 24.80
N ILE A 89 -7.88 6.23 24.89
CA ILE A 89 -7.37 7.49 25.42
C ILE A 89 -6.85 7.32 26.85
N LYS A 90 -7.59 6.66 27.74
CA LYS A 90 -7.13 6.41 29.11
C LYS A 90 -5.80 5.66 29.15
N LEU A 91 -5.62 4.68 28.25
CA LEU A 91 -4.40 3.86 28.18
C LEU A 91 -3.22 4.64 27.62
N ILE A 92 -3.43 5.52 26.64
CA ILE A 92 -2.35 6.27 26.00
C ILE A 92 -2.06 7.61 26.68
N GLN A 93 -2.98 8.13 27.49
CA GLN A 93 -2.84 9.42 28.19
C GLN A 93 -1.49 9.62 28.91
N PRO A 94 -0.91 8.61 29.60
CA PRO A 94 0.40 8.75 30.25
C PRO A 94 1.56 8.92 29.26
N HIS A 95 1.33 8.70 27.99
CA HIS A 95 2.34 8.76 26.94
C HIS A 95 2.26 10.02 26.08
N LEU A 96 1.22 10.85 26.27
CA LEU A 96 0.99 12.07 25.50
C LEU A 96 1.87 13.23 25.99
N GLU A 97 2.35 14.05 25.07
CA GLU A 97 3.11 15.26 25.35
C GLU A 97 2.25 16.51 25.19
N TYR A 98 1.79 17.09 26.30
CA TYR A 98 0.85 18.21 26.29
C TYR A 98 1.50 19.58 26.08
N SER A 99 2.83 19.68 26.20
CA SER A 99 3.57 20.94 26.15
C SER A 99 4.06 21.32 24.75
N ARG A 100 3.88 20.45 23.76
CA ARG A 100 4.36 20.64 22.39
C ARG A 100 3.25 20.74 21.38
N LYS A 101 3.49 21.45 20.29
CA LYS A 101 2.67 21.34 19.08
C LYS A 101 2.67 19.88 18.61
N THR A 102 1.54 19.37 18.19
CA THR A 102 1.42 17.95 17.84
C THR A 102 0.83 17.76 16.46
N VAL A 103 1.44 16.89 15.65
CA VAL A 103 0.81 16.34 14.44
C VAL A 103 0.22 14.98 14.77
N ILE A 104 -1.07 14.82 14.55
CA ILE A 104 -1.77 13.54 14.63
C ILE A 104 -1.92 13.03 13.20
N HIS A 105 -1.13 12.01 12.83
CA HIS A 105 -1.12 11.46 11.48
C HIS A 105 -1.90 10.14 11.44
N VAL A 106 -3.02 10.16 10.72
CA VAL A 106 -3.98 9.05 10.63
C VAL A 106 -3.70 8.23 9.39
N HIS A 107 -3.32 6.99 9.56
CA HIS A 107 -3.01 6.05 8.47
C HIS A 107 -4.16 5.08 8.17
N THR A 108 -5.07 4.90 9.12
CA THR A 108 -6.30 4.14 8.95
C THR A 108 -7.50 5.02 9.26
N LEU A 109 -8.32 5.30 8.25
CA LEU A 109 -9.39 6.31 8.31
C LEU A 109 -10.43 6.05 9.41
N ASN A 110 -10.64 4.80 9.78
CA ASN A 110 -11.53 4.41 10.88
C ASN A 110 -11.08 4.96 12.25
N LEU A 111 -9.83 5.43 12.37
CA LEU A 111 -9.30 6.04 13.61
C LEU A 111 -9.51 7.55 13.68
N MET A 112 -10.29 8.15 12.78
CA MET A 112 -10.55 9.59 12.80
C MET A 112 -11.26 10.04 14.10
N GLU A 113 -12.16 9.23 14.66
CA GLU A 113 -12.80 9.54 15.95
C GLU A 113 -11.77 9.63 17.08
N LEU A 114 -10.78 8.72 17.10
CA LEU A 114 -9.66 8.79 18.04
C LEU A 114 -8.81 10.04 17.81
N ALA A 115 -8.51 10.37 16.55
CA ALA A 115 -7.74 11.56 16.21
C ALA A 115 -8.45 12.87 16.65
N LEU A 116 -9.76 12.97 16.44
CA LEU A 116 -10.57 14.12 16.88
C LEU A 116 -10.60 14.23 18.41
N SER A 117 -10.71 13.11 19.10
CA SER A 117 -10.68 13.08 20.56
C SER A 117 -9.32 13.50 21.11
N LEU A 118 -8.22 13.05 20.48
CA LEU A 118 -6.86 13.50 20.79
C LEU A 118 -6.68 14.99 20.51
N LYS A 119 -7.22 15.51 19.41
CA LYS A 119 -7.21 16.94 19.09
C LYS A 119 -7.92 17.79 20.16
N GLY A 120 -8.96 17.24 20.80
CA GLY A 120 -9.64 17.87 21.91
C GLY A 120 -8.80 17.95 23.19
N ILE A 121 -7.86 17.02 23.39
CA ILE A 121 -6.96 16.94 24.56
C ILE A 121 -5.66 17.70 24.31
N LEU A 122 -5.18 17.72 23.07
CA LEU A 122 -3.92 18.34 22.62
C LEU A 122 -4.23 19.65 21.87
N PRO A 123 -4.33 20.80 22.53
CA PRO A 123 -4.93 22.02 21.98
C PRO A 123 -4.21 22.60 20.77
N ASP A 124 -2.89 22.38 20.68
CA ASP A 124 -2.08 22.85 19.54
C ASP A 124 -1.79 21.75 18.52
N SER A 125 -2.75 20.83 18.36
CA SER A 125 -2.61 19.71 17.44
C SER A 125 -3.25 19.96 16.09
N LYS A 126 -2.69 19.32 15.05
CA LYS A 126 -3.16 19.29 13.67
C LYS A 126 -3.33 17.85 13.22
N ILE A 127 -4.38 17.58 12.42
CA ILE A 127 -4.65 16.26 11.88
C ILE A 127 -4.19 16.19 10.43
N VAL A 128 -3.32 15.23 10.14
CA VAL A 128 -2.93 14.82 8.78
C VAL A 128 -3.53 13.45 8.53
N THR A 129 -4.17 13.26 7.39
CA THR A 129 -4.72 11.94 7.01
C THR A 129 -4.01 11.42 5.78
N HIS A 130 -3.68 10.14 5.76
CA HIS A 130 -2.96 9.50 4.66
C HIS A 130 -3.88 8.54 3.87
N LEU A 131 -4.03 8.79 2.58
CA LEU A 131 -4.79 7.93 1.68
C LEU A 131 -3.86 6.86 1.07
N HIS A 132 -3.69 5.73 1.76
CA HIS A 132 -2.86 4.62 1.29
C HIS A 132 -3.50 3.79 0.19
N CYS A 133 -4.82 3.69 0.18
CA CYS A 133 -5.57 2.96 -0.84
C CYS A 133 -6.94 3.61 -1.05
N ILE A 134 -7.61 3.24 -2.14
CA ILE A 134 -9.01 3.58 -2.40
C ILE A 134 -9.85 2.34 -2.08
N PRO A 135 -10.46 2.25 -0.87
CA PRO A 135 -11.01 1.00 -0.34
C PRO A 135 -12.04 0.32 -1.24
N TRP A 136 -12.99 1.07 -1.81
CA TRP A 136 -14.04 0.47 -2.64
C TRP A 136 -13.50 -0.32 -3.84
N LYS A 137 -12.34 0.06 -4.38
CA LYS A 137 -11.70 -0.67 -5.48
C LYS A 137 -11.32 -2.09 -5.07
N GLY A 138 -10.88 -2.27 -3.82
CA GLY A 138 -10.55 -3.58 -3.26
C GLY A 138 -11.75 -4.51 -3.16
N TYR A 139 -12.89 -3.99 -2.75
CA TYR A 139 -14.10 -4.80 -2.52
C TYR A 139 -14.73 -5.36 -3.80
N VAL A 140 -14.65 -4.63 -4.88
CA VAL A 140 -15.32 -4.99 -6.14
C VAL A 140 -14.36 -5.14 -7.32
N ASN A 141 -13.08 -5.39 -7.06
CA ASN A 141 -12.03 -5.49 -8.09
C ASN A 141 -12.08 -4.31 -9.08
N SER A 142 -12.20 -3.09 -8.55
CA SER A 142 -12.37 -1.85 -9.33
C SER A 142 -13.58 -1.82 -10.27
N ASN A 143 -14.58 -2.68 -10.06
CA ASN A 143 -15.79 -2.71 -10.87
C ASN A 143 -16.80 -1.64 -10.42
N ILE A 144 -16.71 -0.45 -11.01
CA ILE A 144 -17.57 0.70 -10.66
C ILE A 144 -19.06 0.41 -10.89
N TYR A 145 -19.43 -0.44 -11.86
CA TYR A 145 -20.84 -0.79 -12.09
C TYR A 145 -21.37 -1.72 -11.00
N LEU A 146 -20.54 -2.68 -10.56
CA LEU A 146 -20.90 -3.54 -9.44
C LEU A 146 -21.01 -2.71 -8.17
N PHE A 147 -20.06 -1.81 -7.92
CA PHE A 147 -20.09 -0.88 -6.80
C PHE A 147 -21.38 -0.05 -6.80
N ASN A 148 -21.70 0.63 -7.91
CA ASN A 148 -22.91 1.45 -8.00
C ASN A 148 -24.19 0.64 -7.82
N ARG A 149 -24.24 -0.60 -8.35
CA ARG A 149 -25.41 -1.49 -8.18
C ARG A 149 -25.59 -1.93 -6.74
N LEU A 150 -24.50 -2.29 -6.06
CA LEU A 150 -24.54 -2.66 -4.64
C LEU A 150 -24.93 -1.45 -3.79
N TYR A 151 -24.33 -0.28 -4.07
CA TYR A 151 -24.65 0.98 -3.42
C TYR A 151 -26.16 1.30 -3.51
N GLN A 152 -26.76 1.27 -4.70
CA GLN A 152 -28.18 1.52 -4.89
C GLN A 152 -29.04 0.50 -4.15
N LYS A 153 -28.68 -0.78 -4.19
CA LYS A 153 -29.40 -1.85 -3.50
C LYS A 153 -29.45 -1.59 -2.00
N TYR A 154 -28.30 -1.38 -1.36
CA TYR A 154 -28.22 -1.20 0.09
C TYR A 154 -28.86 0.11 0.55
N TYR A 155 -28.74 1.17 -0.21
CA TYR A 155 -29.42 2.43 0.06
C TYR A 155 -30.95 2.27 0.06
N MET A 156 -31.48 1.56 -0.92
CA MET A 156 -32.94 1.32 -1.05
C MET A 156 -33.47 0.32 -0.01
N GLU A 157 -32.66 -0.64 0.39
CA GLU A 157 -33.03 -1.66 1.39
C GLU A 157 -32.84 -1.18 2.84
N GLY A 158 -32.24 0.00 3.05
CA GLY A 158 -32.04 0.57 4.40
C GLY A 158 -30.92 -0.08 5.20
N ASP A 159 -30.05 -0.86 4.57
CA ASP A 159 -28.86 -1.44 5.16
C ASP A 159 -27.75 -0.38 5.25
N TRP A 160 -27.83 0.44 6.30
CA TRP A 160 -26.93 1.56 6.51
C TRP A 160 -25.48 1.18 6.79
N GLU A 161 -25.20 0.00 7.36
CA GLU A 161 -23.84 -0.43 7.66
C GLU A 161 -23.10 -0.74 6.35
N VAL A 162 -23.71 -1.52 5.47
CA VAL A 162 -23.14 -1.82 4.17
C VAL A 162 -23.11 -0.57 3.29
N TYR A 163 -24.11 0.29 3.39
CA TYR A 163 -24.14 1.58 2.71
C TYR A 163 -22.96 2.45 3.13
N GLN A 164 -22.72 2.66 4.42
CA GLN A 164 -21.60 3.45 4.93
C GLN A 164 -20.25 2.87 4.49
N TYR A 165 -20.13 1.56 4.55
CA TYR A 165 -18.93 0.85 4.13
C TYR A 165 -18.63 1.01 2.62
N LEU A 166 -19.68 0.96 1.79
CA LEU A 166 -19.55 1.09 0.34
C LEU A 166 -19.45 2.54 -0.15
N THR A 167 -19.95 3.50 0.60
CA THR A 167 -20.06 4.90 0.17
C THR A 167 -18.94 5.79 0.68
N HIS A 168 -18.00 5.25 1.45
CA HIS A 168 -16.93 6.04 2.08
C HIS A 168 -17.44 7.18 2.98
N HIS A 169 -18.64 7.07 3.54
CA HIS A 169 -19.17 8.16 4.35
C HIS A 169 -18.24 8.49 5.52
N SER A 170 -17.71 7.47 6.19
CA SER A 170 -16.67 7.62 7.21
C SER A 170 -15.38 8.23 6.66
N GLU A 171 -14.98 7.86 5.45
CA GLU A 171 -13.79 8.38 4.79
C GLU A 171 -13.94 9.85 4.39
N LEU A 172 -15.08 10.23 3.79
CA LEU A 172 -15.35 11.63 3.45
C LEU A 172 -15.31 12.52 4.69
N ASN A 173 -15.87 12.02 5.81
CA ASN A 173 -15.79 12.72 7.08
C ASN A 173 -14.35 12.86 7.57
N ALA A 174 -13.53 11.80 7.45
CA ALA A 174 -12.13 11.83 7.82
C ALA A 174 -11.36 12.89 7.02
N TYR A 175 -11.53 12.93 5.70
CA TYR A 175 -10.86 13.93 4.86
C TYR A 175 -11.31 15.36 5.18
N THR A 176 -12.60 15.58 5.41
CA THR A 176 -13.12 16.92 5.71
C THR A 176 -12.65 17.45 7.05
N GLN A 177 -12.44 16.59 8.03
CA GLN A 177 -11.97 16.94 9.38
C GLN A 177 -10.44 17.09 9.47
N SER A 178 -9.70 16.71 8.43
CA SER A 178 -8.24 16.79 8.41
C SER A 178 -7.77 18.20 8.05
N ASP A 179 -6.69 18.65 8.69
CA ASP A 179 -5.99 19.89 8.34
C ASP A 179 -5.24 19.73 7.00
N ARG A 180 -4.69 18.52 6.73
CA ARG A 180 -4.07 18.12 5.45
C ARG A 180 -4.38 16.67 5.13
N VAL A 181 -4.36 16.34 3.82
CA VAL A 181 -4.52 14.98 3.31
C VAL A 181 -3.32 14.64 2.42
N VAL A 182 -2.70 13.51 2.67
CA VAL A 182 -1.62 12.98 1.83
C VAL A 182 -2.19 11.97 0.85
N CYS A 183 -1.94 12.16 -0.43
CA CYS A 183 -2.17 11.20 -1.50
C CYS A 183 -0.82 10.69 -2.04
N LEU A 184 -0.77 9.44 -2.42
CA LEU A 184 0.45 8.80 -2.94
C LEU A 184 0.65 9.06 -4.44
N THR A 185 -0.44 9.38 -5.17
CA THR A 185 -0.48 9.48 -6.64
C THR A 185 -1.40 10.61 -7.08
N GLU A 186 -1.21 11.07 -8.30
CA GLU A 186 -2.07 12.06 -8.93
C GLU A 186 -3.50 11.52 -9.13
N SER A 187 -3.65 10.26 -9.54
CA SER A 187 -4.97 9.63 -9.68
C SER A 187 -5.73 9.55 -8.35
N ALA A 188 -5.02 9.36 -7.22
CA ALA A 188 -5.64 9.43 -5.89
C ALA A 188 -6.08 10.86 -5.55
N ARG A 189 -5.28 11.87 -5.88
CA ARG A 189 -5.62 13.30 -5.71
C ARG A 189 -6.84 13.68 -6.54
N GLU A 190 -6.87 13.28 -7.81
CA GLU A 190 -8.01 13.54 -8.70
C GLU A 190 -9.29 12.86 -8.19
N PHE A 191 -9.17 11.58 -7.78
CA PHE A 191 -10.28 10.86 -7.16
C PHE A 191 -10.81 11.60 -5.93
N LEU A 192 -9.93 11.95 -4.99
CA LEU A 192 -10.32 12.64 -3.76
C LEU A 192 -10.91 14.02 -4.04
N THR A 193 -10.33 14.79 -4.95
CA THR A 193 -10.86 16.10 -5.37
C THR A 193 -12.27 15.99 -5.94
N ARG A 194 -12.57 14.92 -6.68
CA ARG A 194 -13.90 14.69 -7.27
C ARG A 194 -14.95 14.32 -6.22
N ILE A 195 -14.60 13.46 -5.25
CA ILE A 195 -15.57 13.02 -4.22
C ILE A 195 -15.68 13.98 -3.04
N CYS A 196 -14.66 14.79 -2.80
CA CYS A 196 -14.56 15.73 -1.68
C CYS A 196 -13.89 17.06 -2.14
N PRO A 197 -14.57 17.90 -2.96
CA PRO A 197 -13.95 19.09 -3.57
C PRO A 197 -13.41 20.10 -2.59
N ASN A 198 -13.96 20.18 -1.39
CA ASN A 198 -13.56 21.12 -0.33
C ASN A 198 -12.21 20.81 0.32
N VAL A 199 -11.59 19.66 0.00
CA VAL A 199 -10.23 19.33 0.49
C VAL A 199 -9.14 19.59 -0.55
N LYS A 200 -9.49 20.02 -1.77
CA LYS A 200 -8.56 20.18 -2.90
C LYS A 200 -7.28 20.93 -2.54
N ASP A 201 -7.39 22.05 -1.85
CA ASP A 201 -6.26 22.90 -1.49
C ASP A 201 -5.48 22.41 -0.25
N ARG A 202 -5.91 21.30 0.33
CA ARG A 202 -5.28 20.65 1.50
C ARG A 202 -4.59 19.36 1.15
N ILE A 203 -4.57 18.95 -0.13
CA ILE A 203 -3.98 17.69 -0.59
C ILE A 203 -2.50 17.89 -0.90
N TRP A 204 -1.68 17.02 -0.33
CA TRP A 204 -0.25 16.88 -0.63
C TRP A 204 0.02 15.58 -1.37
N LEU A 205 0.89 15.63 -2.37
CA LEU A 205 1.37 14.42 -3.06
C LEU A 205 2.72 14.02 -2.46
N ILE A 206 2.73 12.91 -1.75
CA ILE A 206 3.94 12.34 -1.15
C ILE A 206 3.96 10.85 -1.46
N PRO A 207 4.69 10.41 -2.49
CA PRO A 207 4.80 8.99 -2.81
C PRO A 207 5.58 8.24 -1.73
N ASN A 208 5.40 6.92 -1.68
CA ASN A 208 6.20 6.06 -0.84
C ASN A 208 7.68 6.13 -1.19
N GLY A 209 8.55 5.98 -0.19
CA GLY A 209 9.99 5.90 -0.37
C GLY A 209 10.58 4.67 0.34
N LEU A 210 11.74 4.23 -0.10
CA LEU A 210 12.49 3.10 0.45
C LEU A 210 13.94 3.44 0.71
N VAL A 211 14.53 2.79 1.71
CA VAL A 211 15.99 2.74 1.89
C VAL A 211 16.62 2.01 0.71
N ASP A 212 17.68 2.57 0.16
CA ASP A 212 18.39 2.01 -1.00
C ASP A 212 19.25 0.79 -0.63
N LEU A 213 18.70 -0.39 -0.79
CA LEU A 213 19.40 -1.68 -0.65
C LEU A 213 20.06 -2.17 -1.94
N GLY A 214 19.83 -1.48 -3.06
CA GLY A 214 20.42 -1.81 -4.38
C GLY A 214 21.67 -1.01 -4.72
N ARG A 215 22.19 -0.17 -3.80
CA ARG A 215 23.30 0.77 -4.06
C ARG A 215 24.54 0.10 -4.67
N ASP A 216 24.96 -1.02 -4.09
CA ASP A 216 26.18 -1.72 -4.48
C ASP A 216 25.91 -2.94 -5.39
N PHE A 217 24.68 -3.09 -5.86
CA PHE A 217 24.29 -4.21 -6.70
C PHE A 217 24.31 -3.85 -8.18
N ASN A 218 25.22 -4.49 -8.93
CA ASN A 218 25.27 -4.42 -10.39
C ASN A 218 24.52 -5.62 -10.98
N ARG A 219 23.34 -5.35 -11.55
CA ARG A 219 22.48 -6.39 -12.10
C ARG A 219 23.06 -6.99 -13.40
N PRO A 220 23.25 -8.33 -13.46
CA PRO A 220 23.50 -8.99 -14.73
C PRO A 220 22.16 -9.11 -15.49
N TYR A 221 22.11 -8.63 -16.73
CA TYR A 221 20.90 -8.70 -17.57
C TYR A 221 20.92 -9.90 -18.54
N LYS A 222 22.05 -10.57 -18.65
CA LYS A 222 22.18 -11.78 -19.45
C LYS A 222 21.43 -12.95 -18.83
N THR A 223 20.76 -13.74 -19.66
CA THR A 223 20.15 -15.01 -19.27
C THR A 223 20.89 -16.16 -19.91
N GLU A 224 21.11 -17.25 -19.17
CA GLU A 224 21.65 -18.50 -19.67
C GLU A 224 20.52 -19.55 -19.66
N GLY A 225 19.75 -19.58 -20.75
CA GLY A 225 18.62 -20.50 -20.90
C GLY A 225 17.30 -19.92 -20.41
N GLU A 226 16.77 -20.44 -19.30
CA GLU A 226 15.44 -20.10 -18.76
C GLU A 226 15.33 -18.66 -18.25
N LEU A 227 14.25 -17.96 -18.62
CA LEU A 227 13.93 -16.66 -18.07
C LEU A 227 13.28 -16.81 -16.69
N ARG A 228 13.89 -16.26 -15.65
CA ARG A 228 13.37 -16.31 -14.26
C ARG A 228 12.55 -15.07 -13.95
N LEU A 229 11.26 -15.27 -13.71
CA LEU A 229 10.34 -14.23 -13.27
C LEU A 229 10.20 -14.24 -11.74
N VAL A 230 9.90 -13.09 -11.17
CA VAL A 230 9.53 -12.96 -9.76
C VAL A 230 8.23 -12.17 -9.61
N TYR A 231 7.32 -12.73 -8.83
CA TYR A 231 6.13 -12.07 -8.31
C TYR A 231 6.26 -11.96 -6.78
N ALA A 232 5.93 -10.81 -6.22
CA ALA A 232 5.81 -10.62 -4.78
C ALA A 232 4.50 -9.93 -4.42
N GLY A 233 3.89 -10.33 -3.31
CA GLY A 233 2.67 -9.72 -2.81
C GLY A 233 1.61 -10.70 -2.33
N ALA A 234 0.48 -10.17 -1.88
CA ALA A 234 -0.65 -10.99 -1.45
C ALA A 234 -1.20 -11.85 -2.60
N LEU A 235 -1.56 -13.10 -2.31
CA LEU A 235 -2.14 -14.03 -3.30
C LEU A 235 -3.67 -13.84 -3.42
N SER A 236 -4.12 -12.59 -3.40
CA SER A 236 -5.53 -12.22 -3.57
C SER A 236 -5.88 -12.04 -5.05
N PRO A 237 -7.17 -12.19 -5.43
CA PRO A 237 -7.60 -11.99 -6.82
C PRO A 237 -7.21 -10.62 -7.40
N GLY A 238 -7.28 -9.55 -6.58
CA GLY A 238 -6.91 -8.18 -6.98
C GLY A 238 -5.42 -7.99 -7.30
N LYS A 239 -4.55 -8.92 -6.90
CA LYS A 239 -3.11 -8.91 -7.22
C LYS A 239 -2.75 -9.68 -8.49
N GLY A 240 -3.73 -10.35 -9.13
CA GLY A 240 -3.67 -10.79 -10.50
C GLY A 240 -2.76 -11.97 -10.83
N LEU A 241 -2.29 -12.76 -9.84
CA LEU A 241 -1.41 -13.92 -10.09
C LEU A 241 -1.97 -14.87 -11.16
N THR A 242 -3.29 -15.08 -11.21
CA THR A 242 -3.92 -15.98 -12.20
C THR A 242 -3.71 -15.52 -13.65
N TYR A 243 -3.66 -14.20 -13.91
CA TYR A 243 -3.36 -13.69 -15.25
C TYR A 243 -1.91 -13.93 -15.66
N ILE A 244 -0.98 -13.89 -14.68
CA ILE A 244 0.42 -14.26 -14.91
C ILE A 244 0.50 -15.73 -15.30
N LEU A 245 -0.15 -16.61 -14.53
CA LEU A 245 -0.15 -18.06 -14.80
C LEU A 245 -0.79 -18.40 -16.17
N ASP A 246 -1.87 -17.71 -16.56
CA ASP A 246 -2.46 -17.87 -17.88
C ASP A 246 -1.49 -17.41 -19.00
N ALA A 247 -0.73 -16.32 -18.79
CA ALA A 247 0.30 -15.88 -19.74
C ALA A 247 1.46 -16.88 -19.85
N LEU A 248 1.86 -17.51 -18.74
CA LEU A 248 2.91 -18.53 -18.75
C LEU A 248 2.49 -19.79 -19.48
N LEU A 249 1.21 -20.20 -19.42
CA LEU A 249 0.71 -21.32 -20.24
C LEU A 249 0.87 -21.04 -21.75
N GLN A 250 0.53 -19.82 -22.19
CA GLN A 250 0.71 -19.43 -23.60
C GLN A 250 2.19 -19.42 -24.01
N LEU A 251 3.11 -19.07 -23.10
CA LEU A 251 4.55 -19.10 -23.35
C LEU A 251 5.08 -20.52 -23.45
N GLU A 252 4.63 -21.42 -22.61
CA GLU A 252 4.97 -22.86 -22.66
C GLU A 252 4.56 -23.46 -24.01
N GLU A 253 3.34 -23.16 -24.50
CA GLU A 253 2.85 -23.59 -25.81
C GLU A 253 3.73 -23.06 -26.97
N SER A 254 4.34 -21.89 -26.80
CA SER A 254 5.27 -21.31 -27.78
C SER A 254 6.71 -21.82 -27.68
N GLY A 255 7.00 -22.67 -26.69
CA GLY A 255 8.35 -23.22 -26.44
C GLY A 255 9.31 -22.26 -25.74
N THR A 256 8.83 -21.18 -25.16
CA THR A 256 9.65 -20.24 -24.40
C THR A 256 9.84 -20.75 -22.96
N SER A 257 11.08 -21.05 -22.56
CA SER A 257 11.38 -21.56 -21.21
C SER A 257 11.36 -20.43 -20.18
N VAL A 258 10.42 -20.51 -19.24
CA VAL A 258 10.21 -19.52 -18.18
C VAL A 258 9.94 -20.19 -16.84
N SER A 259 10.53 -19.69 -15.76
CA SER A 259 10.17 -20.05 -14.39
C SER A 259 9.61 -18.85 -13.64
N LEU A 260 8.78 -19.11 -12.63
CA LEU A 260 8.16 -18.09 -11.79
C LEU A 260 8.36 -18.42 -10.31
N ASP A 261 9.05 -17.54 -9.61
CA ASP A 261 9.06 -17.50 -8.15
C ASP A 261 7.93 -16.61 -7.62
N VAL A 262 7.12 -17.15 -6.72
CA VAL A 262 5.96 -16.47 -6.11
C VAL A 262 6.20 -16.30 -4.61
N ALA A 263 6.50 -15.09 -4.17
CA ALA A 263 6.65 -14.72 -2.77
C ALA A 263 5.37 -14.05 -2.25
N GLY A 264 4.76 -14.60 -1.22
CA GLY A 264 3.53 -14.05 -0.63
C GLY A 264 2.85 -15.02 0.33
N PHE A 265 1.81 -14.51 0.99
CA PHE A 265 1.08 -15.32 1.97
C PHE A 265 0.51 -16.58 1.33
N PRO A 266 0.73 -17.76 1.93
CA PRO A 266 0.23 -19.01 1.39
C PRO A 266 -1.30 -18.98 1.28
N SER A 267 -1.81 -19.46 0.17
CA SER A 267 -3.24 -19.53 -0.11
C SER A 267 -3.59 -20.95 -0.57
N PRO A 268 -4.31 -21.75 0.22
CA PRO A 268 -4.71 -23.11 -0.16
C PRO A 268 -5.42 -23.15 -1.52
N ARG A 269 -6.17 -22.09 -1.84
CA ARG A 269 -6.82 -21.94 -3.15
C ARG A 269 -5.80 -21.80 -4.29
N VAL A 270 -4.77 -20.98 -4.09
CA VAL A 270 -3.72 -20.77 -5.09
C VAL A 270 -2.86 -22.01 -5.24
N GLU A 271 -2.49 -22.67 -4.14
CA GLU A 271 -1.73 -23.92 -4.16
C GLU A 271 -2.47 -25.01 -4.93
N LYS A 272 -3.77 -25.15 -4.65
CA LYS A 272 -4.64 -26.07 -5.39
C LYS A 272 -4.69 -25.72 -6.89
N LEU A 273 -4.84 -24.44 -7.21
CA LEU A 273 -4.93 -23.96 -8.59
C LEU A 273 -3.62 -24.23 -9.36
N VAL A 274 -2.47 -23.96 -8.77
CA VAL A 274 -1.15 -24.25 -9.37
C VAL A 274 -0.99 -25.75 -9.61
N ARG A 275 -1.31 -26.58 -8.64
CA ARG A 275 -1.18 -28.03 -8.76
C ARG A 275 -2.13 -28.67 -9.79
N GLU A 276 -3.36 -28.15 -9.93
CA GLU A 276 -4.39 -28.78 -10.77
C GLU A 276 -4.46 -28.20 -12.18
N LYS A 277 -4.38 -26.88 -12.32
CA LYS A 277 -4.55 -26.20 -13.62
C LYS A 277 -3.22 -25.83 -14.28
N TYR A 278 -2.19 -25.55 -13.50
CA TYR A 278 -0.90 -25.05 -14.00
C TYR A 278 0.27 -25.98 -13.65
N SER A 279 -0.02 -27.29 -13.56
CA SER A 279 0.95 -28.33 -13.14
C SER A 279 2.14 -28.52 -14.08
N THR A 280 2.03 -28.07 -15.33
CA THR A 280 3.12 -28.13 -16.32
C THR A 280 4.11 -26.97 -16.16
N LEU A 281 3.67 -25.85 -15.57
CA LEU A 281 4.48 -24.66 -15.40
C LEU A 281 5.56 -24.82 -14.32
N ASN A 282 6.74 -24.27 -14.58
CA ASN A 282 7.79 -24.17 -13.57
C ASN A 282 7.51 -23.01 -12.58
N VAL A 283 6.65 -23.27 -11.58
CA VAL A 283 6.23 -22.28 -10.57
C VAL A 283 6.67 -22.74 -9.19
N THR A 284 7.41 -21.90 -8.49
CA THR A 284 7.82 -22.12 -7.11
C THR A 284 7.09 -21.17 -6.16
N LEU A 285 6.25 -21.74 -5.28
CA LEU A 285 5.59 -20.97 -4.21
C LEU A 285 6.54 -20.86 -3.01
N ARG A 286 7.08 -19.67 -2.75
CA ARG A 286 8.09 -19.41 -1.71
C ARG A 286 7.49 -19.12 -0.33
N GLY A 287 6.17 -18.88 -0.25
CA GLY A 287 5.56 -18.39 0.98
C GLY A 287 5.96 -16.94 1.30
N VAL A 288 5.79 -16.54 2.56
CA VAL A 288 6.26 -15.24 3.06
C VAL A 288 7.76 -15.32 3.27
N LEU A 289 8.50 -14.45 2.60
CA LEU A 289 9.95 -14.35 2.75
C LEU A 289 10.31 -13.19 3.69
N PRO A 290 11.32 -13.37 4.55
CA PRO A 290 12.01 -12.24 5.18
C PRO A 290 12.53 -11.27 4.12
N ARG A 291 12.68 -10.00 4.50
CA ARG A 291 13.07 -8.95 3.55
C ARG A 291 14.38 -9.23 2.83
N GLU A 292 15.36 -9.70 3.57
CA GLU A 292 16.69 -10.04 3.06
C GLU A 292 16.60 -11.13 1.99
N GLU A 293 15.81 -12.17 2.24
CA GLU A 293 15.58 -13.26 1.28
C GLU A 293 14.80 -12.79 0.03
N LEU A 294 13.83 -11.89 0.22
CA LEU A 294 13.11 -11.28 -0.91
C LEU A 294 14.06 -10.43 -1.78
N MET A 295 14.98 -9.68 -1.16
CA MET A 295 15.99 -8.93 -1.91
C MET A 295 16.93 -9.86 -2.67
N GLU A 296 17.35 -10.97 -2.08
CA GLU A 296 18.16 -11.98 -2.79
C GLU A 296 17.37 -12.59 -3.97
N LEU A 297 16.08 -12.85 -3.78
CA LEU A 297 15.23 -13.33 -4.88
C LEU A 297 15.14 -12.29 -6.02
N TYR A 298 15.01 -11.01 -5.72
CA TYR A 298 15.06 -9.97 -6.73
C TYR A 298 16.44 -9.88 -7.43
N LYS A 299 17.55 -10.16 -6.75
CA LYS A 299 18.89 -10.16 -7.37
C LYS A 299 19.03 -11.24 -8.44
N VAL A 300 18.48 -12.42 -8.20
CA VAL A 300 18.62 -13.56 -9.12
C VAL A 300 17.54 -13.64 -10.21
N ALA A 301 16.41 -12.94 -10.02
CA ALA A 301 15.36 -12.85 -11.03
C ALA A 301 15.83 -12.03 -12.25
N HIS A 302 15.31 -12.36 -13.43
CA HIS A 302 15.58 -11.61 -14.67
C HIS A 302 14.53 -10.55 -14.94
N VAL A 303 13.26 -10.77 -14.53
CA VAL A 303 12.12 -9.88 -14.75
C VAL A 303 11.21 -9.89 -13.53
N GLY A 304 10.79 -8.70 -13.11
CA GLY A 304 9.71 -8.54 -12.13
C GLY A 304 8.35 -8.48 -12.83
N ILE A 305 7.33 -9.10 -12.24
CA ILE A 305 5.99 -9.07 -12.82
C ILE A 305 4.94 -8.63 -11.80
N ILE A 306 4.11 -7.65 -12.16
CA ILE A 306 3.07 -7.05 -11.31
C ILE A 306 1.76 -7.00 -12.11
N ALA A 307 0.78 -7.82 -11.76
CA ALA A 307 -0.50 -7.92 -12.45
C ALA A 307 -1.68 -7.35 -11.62
N SER A 308 -1.39 -6.44 -10.70
CA SER A 308 -2.40 -5.88 -9.80
C SER A 308 -3.51 -5.14 -10.56
N LEU A 309 -4.74 -5.24 -10.05
CA LEU A 309 -5.92 -4.54 -10.57
C LEU A 309 -6.22 -3.23 -9.84
N GLN A 310 -5.44 -2.95 -8.80
CA GLN A 310 -5.43 -1.67 -8.09
C GLN A 310 -4.09 -1.50 -7.37
N GLU A 311 -3.51 -0.35 -7.47
CA GLU A 311 -2.33 0.06 -6.71
C GLU A 311 -2.30 1.58 -6.61
N GLN A 312 -1.83 2.09 -5.48
CA GLN A 312 -1.49 3.50 -5.39
C GLN A 312 0.02 3.67 -5.62
N CYS A 313 0.82 3.44 -4.62
CA CYS A 313 2.28 3.46 -4.75
C CYS A 313 2.85 2.15 -4.20
N SER A 314 2.97 1.15 -5.07
CA SER A 314 3.32 -0.22 -4.72
C SER A 314 4.76 -0.34 -4.21
N TYR A 315 4.96 -0.76 -2.96
CA TYR A 315 6.30 -1.05 -2.44
C TYR A 315 7.03 -2.11 -3.27
N VAL A 316 6.33 -3.14 -3.72
CA VAL A 316 6.90 -4.18 -4.60
C VAL A 316 7.43 -3.56 -5.91
N ALA A 317 6.68 -2.64 -6.51
CA ALA A 317 7.15 -1.93 -7.70
C ALA A 317 8.41 -1.11 -7.41
N LEU A 318 8.43 -0.39 -6.28
CA LEU A 318 9.60 0.39 -5.87
C LEU A 318 10.81 -0.49 -5.52
N GLU A 319 10.61 -1.65 -4.89
CA GLU A 319 11.66 -2.62 -4.61
C GLU A 319 12.26 -3.19 -5.91
N MET A 320 11.43 -3.56 -6.87
CA MET A 320 11.88 -4.01 -8.19
C MET A 320 12.65 -2.91 -8.94
N CYS A 321 12.17 -1.66 -8.90
CA CYS A 321 12.90 -0.51 -9.44
C CYS A 321 14.24 -0.29 -8.73
N MET A 322 14.25 -0.33 -7.41
CA MET A 322 15.45 -0.20 -6.58
C MET A 322 16.50 -1.23 -6.95
N MET A 323 16.08 -2.45 -7.25
CA MET A 323 16.96 -3.54 -7.67
C MET A 323 17.30 -3.53 -9.17
N GLY A 324 16.81 -2.56 -9.94
CA GLY A 324 17.04 -2.46 -11.38
C GLY A 324 16.44 -3.61 -12.20
N LEU A 325 15.34 -4.21 -11.72
CA LEU A 325 14.63 -5.24 -12.49
C LEU A 325 13.90 -4.63 -13.68
N PRO A 326 14.01 -5.22 -14.89
CA PRO A 326 13.02 -4.98 -15.94
C PRO A 326 11.66 -5.45 -15.45
N ILE A 327 10.62 -4.64 -15.67
CA ILE A 327 9.30 -4.90 -15.09
C ILE A 327 8.24 -5.04 -16.18
N VAL A 328 7.39 -6.07 -16.03
CA VAL A 328 6.12 -6.17 -16.76
C VAL A 328 5.00 -5.84 -15.75
N THR A 329 4.16 -4.85 -16.05
CA THR A 329 3.14 -4.38 -15.11
C THR A 329 1.83 -4.03 -15.78
N THR A 330 0.72 -4.12 -15.09
CA THR A 330 -0.58 -3.62 -15.55
C THR A 330 -0.58 -2.09 -15.60
N ALA A 331 -1.23 -1.54 -16.64
CA ALA A 331 -1.44 -0.10 -16.79
C ALA A 331 -2.66 0.34 -15.98
N ILE A 332 -2.48 0.51 -14.66
CA ILE A 332 -3.57 0.85 -13.74
C ILE A 332 -3.13 1.77 -12.61
N ASP A 333 -3.96 2.76 -12.29
CA ASP A 333 -3.79 3.64 -11.14
C ASP A 333 -2.32 4.14 -10.99
N GLY A 334 -1.74 4.01 -9.81
CA GLY A 334 -0.37 4.42 -9.53
C GLY A 334 0.70 3.66 -10.31
N LEU A 335 0.45 2.42 -10.76
CA LEU A 335 1.40 1.72 -11.65
C LEU A 335 1.48 2.39 -13.02
N ASP A 336 0.35 2.91 -13.51
CA ASP A 336 0.32 3.65 -14.79
C ASP A 336 1.02 4.99 -14.70
N GLU A 337 1.02 5.62 -13.52
CA GLU A 337 1.76 6.86 -13.24
C GLU A 337 3.26 6.64 -13.00
N ILE A 338 3.62 5.58 -12.27
CA ILE A 338 5.01 5.26 -11.95
C ILE A 338 5.78 4.90 -13.23
N PHE A 339 5.16 4.13 -14.13
CA PHE A 339 5.84 3.54 -15.26
C PHE A 339 5.48 4.16 -16.60
N GLU A 340 6.51 4.31 -17.45
CA GLU A 340 6.39 4.69 -18.86
C GLU A 340 6.72 3.48 -19.73
N HIS A 341 5.74 3.10 -20.60
CA HIS A 341 5.86 1.93 -21.47
C HIS A 341 7.06 2.03 -22.42
N GLY A 342 7.89 0.97 -22.46
CA GLY A 342 9.07 0.88 -23.32
C GLY A 342 10.26 1.73 -22.86
N THR A 343 10.09 2.51 -21.78
CA THR A 343 11.14 3.33 -21.17
C THR A 343 11.70 2.67 -19.92
N ASN A 344 10.86 2.40 -18.92
CA ASN A 344 11.26 1.83 -17.63
C ASN A 344 10.43 0.59 -17.21
N ALA A 345 9.39 0.24 -17.97
CA ALA A 345 8.62 -1.00 -17.84
C ALA A 345 7.92 -1.35 -19.16
N LEU A 346 7.41 -2.58 -19.28
CA LEU A 346 6.42 -2.94 -20.30
C LEU A 346 5.03 -2.98 -19.63
N LYS A 347 4.15 -2.09 -20.08
CA LYS A 347 2.80 -1.94 -19.50
C LYS A 347 1.80 -2.80 -20.25
N VAL A 348 1.07 -3.63 -19.52
CA VAL A 348 0.00 -4.48 -20.01
C VAL A 348 -1.31 -3.68 -20.00
N PRO A 349 -1.99 -3.52 -21.13
CA PRO A 349 -3.28 -2.86 -21.17
C PRO A 349 -4.31 -3.56 -20.28
N VAL A 350 -5.20 -2.76 -19.68
CA VAL A 350 -6.29 -3.27 -18.85
C VAL A 350 -7.60 -2.83 -19.46
N THR A 351 -8.52 -3.77 -19.68
CA THR A 351 -9.86 -3.52 -20.20
C THR A 351 -10.90 -3.60 -19.08
N PHE A 352 -11.95 -2.83 -19.20
CA PHE A 352 -13.06 -2.86 -18.26
C PHE A 352 -14.29 -3.56 -18.88
N SER A 353 -14.90 -4.48 -18.14
CA SER A 353 -16.20 -5.04 -18.47
C SER A 353 -17.17 -4.98 -17.28
N ARG A 354 -18.47 -4.83 -17.57
CA ARG A 354 -19.50 -4.78 -16.50
C ARG A 354 -19.57 -6.06 -15.68
N SER A 355 -19.25 -7.20 -16.27
CA SER A 355 -19.36 -8.51 -15.62
C SER A 355 -18.14 -8.90 -14.82
N ARG A 356 -16.93 -8.48 -15.24
CA ARG A 356 -15.65 -8.91 -14.65
C ARG A 356 -14.91 -7.80 -13.92
N GLY A 357 -15.28 -6.52 -14.15
CA GLY A 357 -14.48 -5.38 -13.73
C GLY A 357 -13.24 -5.23 -14.63
N LEU A 358 -12.13 -4.83 -14.05
CA LEU A 358 -10.85 -4.70 -14.73
C LEU A 358 -10.24 -6.06 -15.03
N THR A 359 -9.71 -6.20 -16.25
CA THR A 359 -9.07 -7.44 -16.72
C THR A 359 -7.84 -7.09 -17.54
N PRO A 360 -6.63 -7.54 -17.14
CA PRO A 360 -5.42 -7.37 -17.92
C PRO A 360 -5.48 -8.13 -19.24
N ASP A 361 -4.85 -7.58 -20.28
CA ASP A 361 -4.68 -8.29 -21.55
C ASP A 361 -3.57 -9.34 -21.41
N VAL A 362 -3.98 -10.60 -21.23
CA VAL A 362 -3.06 -11.74 -21.07
C VAL A 362 -2.18 -11.91 -22.31
N ASN A 363 -2.68 -11.67 -23.52
CA ASN A 363 -1.90 -11.79 -24.74
C ASN A 363 -0.76 -10.77 -24.79
N SER A 364 -1.05 -9.50 -24.45
CA SER A 364 -0.01 -8.47 -24.31
C SER A 364 1.02 -8.85 -23.25
N MET A 365 0.58 -9.40 -22.11
CA MET A 365 1.48 -9.87 -21.05
C MET A 365 2.40 -10.96 -21.55
N THR A 366 1.87 -11.97 -22.27
CA THR A 366 2.61 -13.04 -22.90
C THR A 366 3.67 -12.50 -23.86
N GLN A 367 3.27 -11.60 -24.76
CA GLN A 367 4.18 -10.96 -25.74
C GLN A 367 5.29 -10.17 -25.05
N HIS A 368 5.00 -9.43 -23.99
CA HIS A 368 6.00 -8.66 -23.24
C HIS A 368 7.02 -9.58 -22.57
N ILE A 369 6.57 -10.67 -21.95
CA ILE A 369 7.49 -11.65 -21.35
C ILE A 369 8.34 -12.33 -22.44
N ALA A 370 7.74 -12.75 -23.55
CA ALA A 370 8.47 -13.34 -24.69
C ALA A 370 9.53 -12.38 -25.25
N THR A 371 9.18 -11.11 -25.40
CA THR A 371 10.12 -10.06 -25.85
C THR A 371 11.30 -9.95 -24.89
N LEU A 372 11.02 -9.91 -23.58
CA LEU A 372 12.08 -9.84 -22.57
C LEU A 372 12.89 -11.14 -22.48
N ALA A 373 12.36 -12.29 -22.86
CA ALA A 373 13.14 -13.53 -22.95
C ALA A 373 14.21 -13.45 -24.03
N GLY A 374 13.88 -12.87 -25.19
CA GLY A 374 14.78 -12.79 -26.35
C GLY A 374 15.68 -11.56 -26.41
N ASP A 375 15.39 -10.49 -25.68
CA ASP A 375 16.08 -9.19 -25.83
C ASP A 375 16.78 -8.74 -24.55
N GLU A 376 18.08 -9.07 -24.43
CA GLU A 376 18.94 -8.65 -23.33
C GLU A 376 19.10 -7.12 -23.27
N SER A 377 19.26 -6.47 -24.41
CA SER A 377 19.45 -5.02 -24.48
C SER A 377 18.23 -4.27 -23.95
N LEU A 378 17.03 -4.77 -24.27
CA LEU A 378 15.80 -4.21 -23.73
C LEU A 378 15.68 -4.44 -22.22
N ARG A 379 16.04 -5.64 -21.73
CA ARG A 379 16.08 -5.90 -20.28
C ARG A 379 17.02 -4.92 -19.58
N GLN A 380 18.21 -4.70 -20.12
CA GLN A 380 19.18 -3.75 -19.56
C GLN A 380 18.64 -2.32 -19.57
N LYS A 381 18.11 -1.86 -20.70
CA LYS A 381 17.53 -0.52 -20.83
C LYS A 381 16.43 -0.28 -19.78
N LEU A 382 15.44 -1.18 -19.71
CA LEU A 382 14.31 -1.04 -18.80
C LEU A 382 14.75 -1.08 -17.34
N GLY A 383 15.65 -1.99 -16.98
CA GLY A 383 16.14 -2.14 -15.62
C GLY A 383 16.95 -0.93 -15.15
N LEU A 384 17.85 -0.40 -15.98
CA LEU A 384 18.62 0.81 -15.66
C LEU A 384 17.70 2.02 -15.49
N ASN A 385 16.74 2.20 -16.38
CA ASN A 385 15.78 3.30 -16.28
C ASN A 385 14.83 3.16 -15.08
N ALA A 386 14.43 1.94 -14.71
CA ALA A 386 13.67 1.68 -13.48
C ALA A 386 14.49 2.06 -12.25
N ARG A 387 15.78 1.71 -12.21
CA ARG A 387 16.68 2.11 -11.11
C ARG A 387 16.85 3.62 -11.03
N GLU A 388 17.04 4.30 -12.17
CA GLU A 388 17.12 5.76 -12.21
C GLU A 388 15.83 6.42 -11.71
N LEU A 389 14.66 5.90 -12.12
CA LEU A 389 13.36 6.37 -11.65
C LEU A 389 13.27 6.28 -10.13
N TYR A 390 13.67 5.14 -9.53
CA TYR A 390 13.70 4.97 -8.07
C TYR A 390 14.58 6.01 -7.40
N LEU A 391 15.82 6.18 -7.86
CA LEU A 391 16.77 7.14 -7.29
C LEU A 391 16.27 8.59 -7.40
N ARG A 392 15.58 8.90 -8.48
CA ARG A 392 15.06 10.24 -8.73
C ARG A 392 13.84 10.59 -7.88
N LEU A 393 12.93 9.64 -7.58
CA LEU A 393 11.62 9.96 -7.01
C LEU A 393 11.25 9.19 -5.72
N TYR A 394 11.81 8.00 -5.49
CA TYR A 394 11.25 7.05 -4.52
C TYR A 394 12.23 6.62 -3.43
N THR A 395 13.28 7.40 -3.18
CA THR A 395 14.15 7.14 -2.04
C THR A 395 13.49 7.56 -0.74
N LEU A 396 13.89 6.93 0.36
CA LEU A 396 13.36 7.27 1.70
C LEU A 396 13.59 8.74 2.03
N GLU A 397 14.75 9.28 1.72
CA GLU A 397 15.11 10.68 2.01
C GLU A 397 14.12 11.67 1.37
N LYS A 398 13.65 11.38 0.15
CA LYS A 398 12.67 12.23 -0.55
C LYS A 398 11.29 12.18 0.10
N MET A 399 10.83 11.00 0.47
CA MET A 399 9.56 10.82 1.19
C MET A 399 9.61 11.54 2.54
N VAL A 400 10.69 11.38 3.28
CA VAL A 400 10.87 12.00 4.60
C VAL A 400 10.90 13.50 4.50
N LEU A 401 11.73 14.06 3.62
CA LEU A 401 11.82 15.51 3.44
C LEU A 401 10.47 16.14 3.06
N ALA A 402 9.70 15.47 2.19
CA ALA A 402 8.37 15.93 1.82
C ALA A 402 7.39 15.88 3.01
N THR A 403 7.47 14.81 3.81
CA THR A 403 6.63 14.64 5.00
C THR A 403 6.98 15.63 6.11
N GLU A 404 8.26 15.90 6.35
CA GLU A 404 8.72 16.92 7.30
C GLU A 404 8.24 18.32 6.89
N ASN A 405 8.37 18.67 5.61
CA ASN A 405 7.88 19.94 5.09
C ASN A 405 6.37 20.11 5.30
N LEU A 406 5.59 19.05 5.06
CA LEU A 406 4.17 19.02 5.36
C LEU A 406 3.88 19.28 6.85
N TYR A 407 4.60 18.59 7.75
CA TYR A 407 4.40 18.76 9.19
C TYR A 407 4.75 20.19 9.65
N LEU A 408 5.85 20.73 9.18
CA LEU A 408 6.27 22.10 9.50
C LEU A 408 5.28 23.15 8.95
N GLU A 409 4.76 22.95 7.74
CA GLU A 409 3.77 23.85 7.15
C GLU A 409 2.48 23.85 7.97
N VAL A 410 1.91 22.67 8.23
CA VAL A 410 0.62 22.56 8.93
C VAL A 410 0.68 23.11 10.36
N LEU A 411 1.82 22.97 11.04
CA LEU A 411 2.04 23.47 12.40
C LEU A 411 2.26 24.99 12.45
N ASN A 412 2.73 25.61 11.36
CA ASN A 412 2.96 27.06 11.28
C ASN A 412 1.73 27.84 10.84
N GLU A 413 0.68 27.17 10.36
CA GLU A 413 -0.57 27.83 10.03
C GLU A 413 -1.30 28.32 11.28
N ARG A 414 -1.54 29.63 11.33
CA ARG A 414 -2.38 30.22 12.38
C ARG A 414 -3.82 29.70 12.21
N ARG A 415 -4.49 29.38 13.33
CA ARG A 415 -5.93 29.14 13.31
C ARG A 415 -6.60 30.41 12.77
N THR A 416 -7.21 30.30 11.59
CA THR A 416 -8.08 31.35 11.03
C THR A 416 -9.47 31.27 11.67
#